data_a8ae2943cef4325beeca6a444de878a6
#
_entry.id   a8ae2943cef4325beeca6a444de878a6
#
_cell.length_a   1.000
_cell.length_b   1.000
_cell.length_c   1.000
_cell.angle_alpha   90.00
_cell.angle_beta   90.00
_cell.angle_gamma   90.00
#
_symmetry.space_group_name_H-M   'P 1'
#
loop_
_entity.id
_entity.type
_entity.pdbx_description
1 polymer ?
#
loop_
_entity_poly.entity_id
_entity_poly.type
_entity_poly.pdbx_seq_one_letter_code
_entity_poly.pdbx_strand_id
1 'polypeptide(L)'
;MRRETMIDYINPSTEEIARQLLGKLLIHQTPTHTYSGYIVETEAYLGVEDMACHSYAGRRTPRLESMYKIGGTVYVYTMHTHHMLNIVTKEAGNPQAVLIRAVEPLQGTVQMGKNRKATGITVCNGPGKLTKAMEITKALDGVLINEGSLCITEGKVPSIIAISPRVGIPNKEDWTAKPLRYYVKGHPFVSGMKKREILHEKEYWL
;
A
#
# COMPACT_ATOMS: atom_id res chain seq x y z
N MET A 1 0.49 -25.24 -1.83
CA MET A 1 1.79 -24.54 -1.75
C MET A 1 1.56 -23.15 -2.34
N ARG A 2 1.52 -22.09 -1.50
CA ARG A 2 1.41 -20.71 -2.00
C ARG A 2 2.75 -20.38 -2.66
N ARG A 3 2.74 -19.88 -3.90
CA ARG A 3 3.96 -19.34 -4.52
C ARG A 3 4.26 -18.02 -3.81
N GLU A 4 5.31 -18.01 -3.01
CA GLU A 4 5.81 -16.76 -2.41
C GLU A 4 6.31 -15.87 -3.54
N THR A 5 5.81 -14.65 -3.59
CA THR A 5 6.38 -13.63 -4.45
C THR A 5 7.67 -13.15 -3.80
N MET A 6 8.79 -13.45 -4.40
CA MET A 6 10.06 -12.85 -4.02
C MET A 6 10.19 -11.47 -4.69
N ILE A 7 9.48 -10.46 -4.15
CA ILE A 7 9.75 -9.08 -4.54
C ILE A 7 11.10 -8.69 -3.93
N ASP A 8 12.00 -8.24 -4.77
CA ASP A 8 13.22 -7.59 -4.31
C ASP A 8 12.88 -6.16 -3.86
N TYR A 9 12.90 -5.94 -2.55
CA TYR A 9 12.59 -4.63 -1.96
C TYR A 9 13.81 -3.71 -1.86
N ILE A 10 14.98 -4.11 -2.36
CA ILE A 10 16.25 -3.40 -2.19
C ILE A 10 16.77 -2.81 -3.49
N ASN A 11 17.00 -3.66 -4.49
CA ASN A 11 17.69 -3.27 -5.72
C ASN A 11 16.86 -2.40 -6.68
N PRO A 12 15.57 -2.70 -7.00
CA PRO A 12 14.78 -1.84 -7.87
C PRO A 12 14.50 -0.48 -7.24
N SER A 13 14.19 0.53 -8.04
CA SER A 13 13.74 1.84 -7.52
C SER A 13 12.43 1.67 -6.72
N THR A 14 12.19 2.60 -5.79
CA THR A 14 10.96 2.58 -4.98
C THR A 14 9.71 2.72 -5.86
N GLU A 15 9.82 3.45 -6.96
CA GLU A 15 8.78 3.60 -7.98
C GLU A 15 8.51 2.28 -8.72
N GLU A 16 9.56 1.52 -9.05
CA GLU A 16 9.41 0.18 -9.66
C GLU A 16 8.76 -0.80 -8.70
N ILE A 17 9.17 -0.81 -7.44
CA ILE A 17 8.55 -1.63 -6.39
C ILE A 17 7.08 -1.25 -6.21
N ALA A 18 6.75 0.05 -6.24
CA ALA A 18 5.37 0.51 -6.15
C ALA A 18 4.50 -0.03 -7.30
N ARG A 19 5.04 -0.11 -8.52
CA ARG A 19 4.37 -0.72 -9.67
C ARG A 19 4.27 -2.24 -9.56
N GLN A 20 5.35 -2.91 -9.13
CA GLN A 20 5.39 -4.37 -8.98
C GLN A 20 4.39 -4.88 -7.92
N LEU A 21 4.08 -4.06 -6.93
CA LEU A 21 3.09 -4.39 -5.90
C LEU A 21 1.65 -4.36 -6.41
N LEU A 22 1.35 -3.67 -7.51
CA LEU A 22 0.01 -3.67 -8.09
C LEU A 22 -0.36 -5.05 -8.62
N GLY A 23 -1.56 -5.50 -8.28
CA GLY A 23 -2.07 -6.83 -8.60
C GLY A 23 -1.61 -7.93 -7.66
N LYS A 24 -0.58 -7.71 -6.82
CA LYS A 24 -0.18 -8.71 -5.81
C LYS A 24 -1.26 -8.87 -4.75
N LEU A 25 -1.34 -10.06 -4.17
CA LEU A 25 -2.31 -10.41 -3.14
C LEU A 25 -1.75 -10.10 -1.76
N LEU A 26 -2.28 -9.07 -1.10
CA LEU A 26 -2.03 -8.78 0.30
C LEU A 26 -2.90 -9.69 1.16
N ILE A 27 -2.30 -10.38 2.15
CA ILE A 27 -2.97 -11.30 3.06
C ILE A 27 -2.63 -10.93 4.49
N HIS A 28 -3.63 -10.81 5.35
CA HIS A 28 -3.45 -10.69 6.79
C HIS A 28 -4.22 -11.81 7.52
N GLN A 29 -3.49 -12.62 8.27
CA GLN A 29 -4.04 -13.70 9.09
C GLN A 29 -4.10 -13.27 10.55
N THR A 30 -5.30 -13.12 11.09
CA THR A 30 -5.52 -12.93 12.53
C THR A 30 -5.87 -14.25 13.18
N PRO A 31 -5.92 -14.36 14.50
CA PRO A 31 -6.35 -15.58 15.18
C PRO A 31 -7.76 -16.05 14.79
N THR A 32 -8.62 -15.14 14.34
CA THR A 32 -10.03 -15.43 14.07
C THR A 32 -10.41 -15.36 12.59
N HIS A 33 -9.67 -14.61 11.79
CA HIS A 33 -10.02 -14.34 10.38
C HIS A 33 -8.80 -14.32 9.47
N THR A 34 -9.00 -14.67 8.22
CA THR A 34 -8.07 -14.38 7.13
C THR A 34 -8.68 -13.33 6.22
N TYR A 35 -7.96 -12.24 6.04
CA TYR A 35 -8.29 -11.17 5.11
C TYR A 35 -7.36 -11.22 3.93
N SER A 36 -7.87 -11.03 2.71
CA SER A 36 -7.01 -10.82 1.55
C SER A 36 -7.64 -9.90 0.51
N GLY A 37 -6.79 -9.27 -0.31
CA GLY A 37 -7.21 -8.43 -1.42
C GLY A 37 -6.06 -8.11 -2.36
N TYR A 38 -6.38 -7.89 -3.65
CA TYR A 38 -5.40 -7.49 -4.65
C TYR A 38 -5.08 -6.01 -4.50
N ILE A 39 -3.80 -5.67 -4.43
CA ILE A 39 -3.35 -4.27 -4.34
C ILE A 39 -3.66 -3.56 -5.65
N VAL A 40 -4.42 -2.48 -5.59
CA VAL A 40 -4.86 -1.73 -6.78
C VAL A 40 -4.35 -0.29 -6.82
N GLU A 41 -3.74 0.20 -5.72
CA GLU A 41 -3.21 1.55 -5.63
C GLU A 41 -2.05 1.61 -4.64
N THR A 42 -0.96 2.29 -5.04
CA THR A 42 0.25 2.50 -4.24
C THR A 42 0.77 3.93 -4.40
N GLU A 43 1.59 4.40 -3.45
CA GLU A 43 2.37 5.63 -3.58
C GLU A 43 3.82 5.39 -3.15
N ALA A 44 4.77 5.91 -3.94
CA ALA A 44 6.18 5.90 -3.59
C ALA A 44 6.57 7.14 -2.77
N TYR A 45 7.39 6.93 -1.74
CA TYR A 45 7.98 7.96 -0.88
C TYR A 45 9.50 7.78 -0.89
N LEU A 46 10.21 8.77 -1.43
CA LEU A 46 11.62 8.65 -1.86
C LEU A 46 12.64 9.05 -0.78
N GLY A 47 12.23 9.09 0.48
CA GLY A 47 13.17 9.25 1.58
C GLY A 47 13.56 10.69 1.85
N VAL A 48 14.85 10.91 2.11
CA VAL A 48 15.36 12.17 2.68
C VAL A 48 15.25 13.37 1.75
N GLU A 49 15.18 13.17 0.46
CA GLU A 49 15.00 14.25 -0.54
C GLU A 49 13.54 14.60 -0.77
N ASP A 50 12.62 13.70 -0.45
CA ASP A 50 11.19 13.83 -0.70
C ASP A 50 10.52 14.68 0.40
N MET A 51 10.16 15.92 0.10
CA MET A 51 9.52 16.86 1.03
C MET A 51 8.18 16.35 1.58
N ALA A 52 7.55 15.37 0.94
CA ALA A 52 6.32 14.74 1.43
C ALA A 52 6.58 13.48 2.26
N CYS A 53 7.83 13.03 2.33
CA CYS A 53 8.22 11.86 3.12
C CYS A 53 8.42 12.24 4.59
N HIS A 54 8.11 11.32 5.50
CA HIS A 54 8.33 11.52 6.93
C HIS A 54 9.82 11.67 7.30
N SER A 55 10.70 11.05 6.51
CA SER A 55 12.16 11.11 6.67
C SER A 55 12.83 12.29 5.95
N TYR A 56 12.04 13.21 5.39
CA TYR A 56 12.57 14.39 4.70
C TYR A 56 13.64 15.11 5.53
N ALA A 57 14.69 15.57 4.85
CA ALA A 57 15.86 16.23 5.45
C ALA A 57 16.56 15.38 6.55
N GLY A 58 16.51 14.05 6.42
CA GLY A 58 17.14 13.13 7.38
C GLY A 58 16.43 13.01 8.72
N ARG A 59 15.17 13.47 8.81
CA ARG A 59 14.38 13.38 10.05
C ARG A 59 14.29 11.94 10.52
N ARG A 60 14.73 11.68 11.74
CA ARG A 60 14.64 10.39 12.41
C ARG A 60 14.08 10.56 13.82
N THR A 61 13.07 9.81 14.16
CA THR A 61 12.39 9.84 15.46
C THR A 61 12.00 8.41 15.84
N PRO A 62 11.74 8.08 17.12
CA PRO A 62 11.30 6.74 17.51
C PRO A 62 10.10 6.21 16.71
N ARG A 63 9.25 7.09 16.21
CA ARG A 63 8.08 6.72 15.36
C ARG A 63 8.48 6.31 13.95
N LEU A 64 9.67 6.68 13.47
CA LEU A 64 10.16 6.44 12.12
C LEU A 64 11.19 5.30 12.05
N GLU A 65 11.57 4.70 13.18
CA GLU A 65 12.64 3.68 13.22
C GLU A 65 12.39 2.52 12.26
N SER A 66 11.16 2.07 12.13
CA SER A 66 10.82 1.00 11.19
C SER A 66 11.08 1.38 9.73
N MET A 67 11.00 2.67 9.38
CA MET A 67 11.27 3.17 8.04
C MET A 67 12.77 3.16 7.68
N TYR A 68 13.65 3.13 8.69
CA TYR A 68 15.10 3.05 8.52
C TYR A 68 15.64 1.61 8.53
N LYS A 69 14.76 0.59 8.65
CA LYS A 69 15.13 -0.83 8.56
C LYS A 69 15.32 -1.26 7.11
N ILE A 70 15.72 -2.52 6.93
CA ILE A 70 15.92 -3.14 5.62
C ILE A 70 14.62 -3.19 4.81
N GLY A 71 14.73 -3.15 3.48
CA GLY A 71 13.62 -3.34 2.55
C GLY A 71 12.81 -4.61 2.84
N GLY A 72 11.49 -4.53 2.68
CA GLY A 72 10.55 -5.56 3.11
C GLY A 72 10.05 -5.38 4.54
N THR A 73 10.60 -4.45 5.34
CA THR A 73 10.04 -4.12 6.64
C THR A 73 8.68 -3.45 6.49
N VAL A 74 7.72 -3.89 7.28
CA VAL A 74 6.40 -3.26 7.40
C VAL A 74 6.54 -1.99 8.24
N TYR A 75 6.14 -0.84 7.70
CA TYR A 75 6.09 0.42 8.41
C TYR A 75 4.64 0.88 8.55
N VAL A 76 4.12 0.82 9.77
CA VAL A 76 2.76 1.26 10.09
C VAL A 76 2.82 2.52 10.94
N TYR A 77 2.27 3.63 10.44
CA TYR A 77 2.09 4.83 11.24
C TYR A 77 0.61 5.18 11.41
N THR A 78 0.33 6.01 12.40
CA THR A 78 -1.03 6.51 12.65
C THR A 78 -1.13 7.95 12.19
N MET A 79 -2.11 8.24 11.34
CA MET A 79 -2.49 9.58 10.91
C MET A 79 -3.95 9.83 11.29
N HIS A 80 -4.20 10.89 12.06
CA HIS A 80 -5.47 11.13 12.76
C HIS A 80 -5.86 9.90 13.61
N THR A 81 -6.77 9.06 13.20
CA THR A 81 -7.18 7.83 13.92
C THR A 81 -6.98 6.58 13.07
N HIS A 82 -6.32 6.70 11.93
CA HIS A 82 -6.16 5.63 10.97
C HIS A 82 -4.72 5.15 10.88
N HIS A 83 -4.54 3.85 10.76
CA HIS A 83 -3.25 3.25 10.44
C HIS A 83 -2.98 3.32 8.95
N MET A 84 -1.72 3.51 8.57
CA MET A 84 -1.24 3.57 7.20
C MET A 84 -0.19 2.50 7.00
N LEU A 85 -0.44 1.55 6.10
CA LEU A 85 0.45 0.42 5.80
C LEU A 85 1.45 0.79 4.72
N ASN A 86 2.72 0.72 5.04
CA ASN A 86 3.81 0.88 4.07
C ASN A 86 4.74 -0.34 4.10
N ILE A 87 5.40 -0.59 2.98
CA ILE A 87 6.53 -1.51 2.89
C ILE A 87 7.79 -0.69 2.64
N VAL A 88 8.77 -0.82 3.52
CA VAL A 88 10.07 -0.15 3.38
C VAL A 88 10.79 -0.72 2.17
N THR A 89 11.52 0.14 1.49
CA THR A 89 12.40 -0.21 0.36
C THR A 89 13.83 0.24 0.65
N LYS A 90 14.78 -0.30 -0.11
CA LYS A 90 16.21 0.00 0.01
C LYS A 90 16.90 -0.67 1.20
N GLU A 91 18.20 -0.44 1.29
CA GLU A 91 19.07 -0.91 2.36
C GLU A 91 18.69 -0.23 3.69
N ALA A 92 19.07 -0.85 4.80
CA ALA A 92 18.94 -0.23 6.10
C ALA A 92 19.67 1.12 6.16
N GLY A 93 19.02 2.12 6.72
CA GLY A 93 19.52 3.49 6.77
C GLY A 93 19.08 4.38 5.61
N ASN A 94 18.51 3.84 4.54
CA ASN A 94 17.94 4.58 3.40
C ASN A 94 16.39 4.54 3.47
N PRO A 95 15.74 5.53 4.12
CA PRO A 95 14.34 5.46 4.54
C PRO A 95 13.37 5.79 3.40
N GLN A 96 13.20 4.88 2.47
CA GLN A 96 12.19 4.95 1.42
C GLN A 96 11.10 3.91 1.66
N ALA A 97 9.89 4.14 1.17
CA ALA A 97 8.78 3.20 1.36
C ALA A 97 7.70 3.34 0.29
N VAL A 98 6.92 2.28 0.12
CA VAL A 98 5.70 2.26 -0.67
C VAL A 98 4.48 2.17 0.25
N LEU A 99 3.59 3.16 0.19
CA LEU A 99 2.29 3.14 0.85
C LEU A 99 1.31 2.29 0.04
N ILE A 100 0.68 1.31 0.68
CA ILE A 100 -0.46 0.57 0.11
C ILE A 100 -1.73 1.37 0.35
N ARG A 101 -2.39 1.83 -0.72
CA ARG A 101 -3.51 2.77 -0.60
C ARG A 101 -4.89 2.12 -0.70
N ALA A 102 -5.02 1.12 -1.56
CA ALA A 102 -6.29 0.45 -1.79
C ALA A 102 -6.09 -1.00 -2.22
N VAL A 103 -7.07 -1.85 -1.88
CA VAL A 103 -7.13 -3.24 -2.34
C VAL A 103 -8.53 -3.58 -2.86
N GLU A 104 -8.60 -4.47 -3.85
CA GLU A 104 -9.81 -5.19 -4.22
C GLU A 104 -9.97 -6.37 -3.25
N PRO A 105 -10.98 -6.37 -2.34
CA PRO A 105 -11.16 -7.46 -1.38
C PRO A 105 -11.42 -8.81 -2.05
N LEU A 106 -10.79 -9.88 -1.53
CA LEU A 106 -10.99 -11.25 -2.02
C LEU A 106 -11.56 -12.17 -0.92
N GLN A 107 -10.89 -12.28 0.22
CA GLN A 107 -11.30 -13.13 1.34
C GLN A 107 -11.58 -12.30 2.59
N GLY A 108 -12.56 -12.73 3.41
CA GLY A 108 -12.94 -12.04 4.63
C GLY A 108 -13.84 -10.81 4.38
N THR A 109 -14.42 -10.66 3.20
CA THR A 109 -15.17 -9.48 2.75
C THR A 109 -16.34 -9.10 3.66
N VAL A 110 -17.07 -10.09 4.19
CA VAL A 110 -18.18 -9.85 5.12
C VAL A 110 -17.68 -9.21 6.41
N GLN A 111 -16.59 -9.73 6.97
CA GLN A 111 -16.00 -9.16 8.18
C GLN A 111 -15.36 -7.80 7.94
N MET A 112 -14.68 -7.61 6.80
CA MET A 112 -14.18 -6.30 6.37
C MET A 112 -15.31 -5.25 6.34
N GLY A 113 -16.48 -5.61 5.80
CA GLY A 113 -17.65 -4.75 5.80
C GLY A 113 -18.12 -4.38 7.21
N LYS A 114 -18.15 -5.34 8.14
CA LYS A 114 -18.46 -5.09 9.56
C LYS A 114 -17.44 -4.18 10.23
N ASN A 115 -16.15 -4.44 10.07
CA ASN A 115 -15.05 -3.64 10.61
C ASN A 115 -15.13 -2.17 10.14
N ARG A 116 -15.59 -1.95 8.92
CA ARG A 116 -15.74 -0.64 8.29
C ARG A 116 -17.10 0.01 8.51
N LYS A 117 -18.14 -0.77 8.83
CA LYS A 117 -19.55 -0.36 8.74
C LYS A 117 -19.88 0.19 7.35
N ALA A 118 -19.42 -0.50 6.31
CA ALA A 118 -19.51 -0.07 4.91
C ALA A 118 -19.66 -1.29 3.99
N THR A 119 -20.10 -1.05 2.76
CA THR A 119 -20.28 -2.07 1.74
C THR A 119 -19.65 -1.66 0.40
N GLY A 120 -19.47 -2.64 -0.50
CA GLY A 120 -18.97 -2.42 -1.85
C GLY A 120 -17.58 -1.77 -1.87
N ILE A 121 -17.36 -0.91 -2.85
CA ILE A 121 -16.05 -0.28 -3.10
C ILE A 121 -15.54 0.58 -1.93
N THR A 122 -16.41 1.08 -1.08
CA THR A 122 -16.05 1.97 0.03
C THR A 122 -15.36 1.25 1.19
N VAL A 123 -15.32 -0.07 1.18
CA VAL A 123 -14.71 -0.90 2.23
C VAL A 123 -13.20 -0.71 2.25
N CYS A 124 -12.53 -0.75 1.07
CA CYS A 124 -11.06 -0.77 0.97
C CYS A 124 -10.47 0.26 0.01
N ASN A 125 -11.24 1.25 -0.47
CA ASN A 125 -10.79 2.27 -1.42
C ASN A 125 -10.14 3.48 -0.74
N GLY A 126 -9.08 3.23 0.00
CA GLY A 126 -8.28 4.24 0.67
C GLY A 126 -7.41 3.65 1.79
N PRO A 127 -6.25 4.24 2.13
CA PRO A 127 -5.24 3.61 2.97
C PRO A 127 -5.74 3.32 4.40
N GLY A 128 -6.37 4.25 5.06
CA GLY A 128 -6.97 4.03 6.39
C GLY A 128 -8.22 3.14 6.34
N LYS A 129 -8.88 3.05 5.19
CA LYS A 129 -10.02 2.15 5.01
C LYS A 129 -9.56 0.70 4.93
N LEU A 130 -8.56 0.40 4.09
CA LEU A 130 -8.05 -0.96 3.94
C LEU A 130 -7.46 -1.50 5.25
N THR A 131 -6.69 -0.68 5.98
CA THR A 131 -6.09 -1.12 7.25
C THR A 131 -7.17 -1.44 8.29
N LYS A 132 -8.19 -0.60 8.41
CA LYS A 132 -9.33 -0.87 9.29
C LYS A 132 -10.12 -2.10 8.84
N ALA A 133 -10.35 -2.27 7.53
CA ALA A 133 -11.06 -3.43 6.98
C ALA A 133 -10.36 -4.74 7.31
N MET A 134 -9.03 -4.78 7.12
CA MET A 134 -8.20 -5.97 7.28
C MET A 134 -7.60 -6.12 8.69
N GLU A 135 -8.00 -5.29 9.66
CA GLU A 135 -7.46 -5.28 11.05
C GLU A 135 -5.94 -5.07 11.13
N ILE A 136 -5.37 -4.33 10.17
CA ILE A 136 -3.95 -3.98 10.16
C ILE A 136 -3.73 -2.83 11.15
N THR A 137 -2.90 -3.07 12.16
CA THR A 137 -2.65 -2.12 13.26
C THR A 137 -1.17 -1.84 13.46
N LYS A 138 -0.85 -0.92 14.37
CA LYS A 138 0.53 -0.60 14.76
C LYS A 138 1.30 -1.82 15.31
N ALA A 139 0.63 -2.88 15.75
CA ALA A 139 1.29 -4.11 16.20
C ALA A 139 2.12 -4.79 15.11
N LEU A 140 1.85 -4.50 13.84
CA LEU A 140 2.62 -5.02 12.70
C LEU A 140 3.82 -4.14 12.31
N ASP A 141 4.04 -3.01 12.99
CA ASP A 141 5.15 -2.12 12.68
C ASP A 141 6.50 -2.77 12.99
N GLY A 142 7.40 -2.73 12.02
CA GLY A 142 8.77 -3.22 12.18
C GLY A 142 8.98 -4.72 11.97
N VAL A 143 7.93 -5.51 11.64
CA VAL A 143 8.07 -6.90 11.20
C VAL A 143 8.49 -6.96 9.74
N LEU A 144 9.10 -8.05 9.30
CA LEU A 144 9.33 -8.30 7.88
C LEU A 144 8.06 -8.87 7.22
N ILE A 145 7.77 -8.38 6.03
CA ILE A 145 6.70 -8.95 5.21
C ILE A 145 7.01 -10.42 4.89
N ASN A 146 6.02 -11.28 4.89
CA ASN A 146 6.11 -12.72 4.70
C ASN A 146 6.71 -13.53 5.86
N GLU A 147 7.17 -12.90 6.94
CA GLU A 147 7.69 -13.59 8.12
C GLU A 147 6.68 -13.68 9.30
N GLY A 148 5.42 -13.34 9.06
CA GLY A 148 4.42 -13.33 10.11
C GLY A 148 2.99 -13.46 9.59
N SER A 149 2.07 -12.76 10.25
CA SER A 149 0.65 -12.77 9.92
C SER A 149 0.32 -11.95 8.65
N LEU A 150 1.23 -11.07 8.21
CA LEU A 150 1.07 -10.25 7.02
C LEU A 150 2.00 -10.73 5.91
N CYS A 151 1.45 -11.06 4.75
CA CYS A 151 2.24 -11.48 3.60
C CYS A 151 1.70 -10.91 2.29
N ILE A 152 2.60 -10.85 1.28
CA ILE A 152 2.29 -10.50 -0.10
C ILE A 152 2.68 -11.67 -0.99
N THR A 153 1.77 -12.10 -1.87
CA THR A 153 2.00 -13.24 -2.76
C THR A 153 1.64 -12.87 -4.20
N GLU A 154 1.90 -13.79 -5.14
CA GLU A 154 1.44 -13.63 -6.53
C GLU A 154 -0.07 -13.41 -6.58
N GLY A 155 -0.51 -12.68 -7.61
CA GLY A 155 -1.91 -12.31 -7.78
C GLY A 155 -2.27 -12.12 -9.26
N LYS A 156 -2.95 -11.03 -9.56
CA LYS A 156 -3.37 -10.63 -10.92
C LYS A 156 -2.32 -9.73 -11.56
N VAL A 157 -2.38 -9.59 -12.88
CA VAL A 157 -1.51 -8.67 -13.63
C VAL A 157 -2.38 -7.49 -14.12
N PRO A 158 -2.02 -6.23 -13.78
CA PRO A 158 -2.70 -5.07 -14.32
C PRO A 158 -2.58 -4.98 -15.84
N SER A 159 -3.69 -4.73 -16.55
CA SER A 159 -3.65 -4.45 -17.99
C SER A 159 -2.92 -3.13 -18.28
N ILE A 160 -3.23 -2.09 -17.51
CA ILE A 160 -2.60 -0.77 -17.62
C ILE A 160 -2.39 -0.21 -16.21
N ILE A 161 -1.16 0.25 -15.94
CA ILE A 161 -0.84 1.04 -14.75
C ILE A 161 -0.93 2.52 -15.12
N ALA A 162 -1.81 3.25 -14.44
CA ALA A 162 -1.89 4.69 -14.53
C ALA A 162 -1.04 5.35 -13.44
N ILE A 163 -0.57 6.58 -13.75
CA ILE A 163 0.34 7.34 -12.90
C ILE A 163 -0.26 8.73 -12.68
N SER A 164 -0.14 9.25 -11.47
CA SER A 164 -0.60 10.60 -11.11
C SER A 164 0.17 11.16 -9.92
N PRO A 165 -0.02 12.43 -9.56
CA PRO A 165 0.42 12.95 -8.26
C PRO A 165 -0.19 12.18 -7.09
N ARG A 166 0.54 12.16 -5.97
CA ARG A 166 0.10 11.55 -4.70
C ARG A 166 -1.11 12.28 -4.12
N VAL A 167 -1.94 11.56 -3.39
CA VAL A 167 -3.17 12.11 -2.80
C VAL A 167 -2.88 12.80 -1.45
N GLY A 168 -3.39 14.00 -1.28
CA GLY A 168 -3.31 14.72 0.01
C GLY A 168 -1.93 15.27 0.34
N ILE A 169 -1.12 15.61 -0.66
CA ILE A 169 0.20 16.23 -0.51
C ILE A 169 0.13 17.71 -0.94
N PRO A 170 -0.35 18.62 -0.08
CA PRO A 170 -0.38 20.06 -0.38
C PRO A 170 0.97 20.73 -0.05
N ASN A 171 1.29 21.81 -0.75
CA ASN A 171 2.35 22.75 -0.38
C ASN A 171 3.74 22.11 -0.16
N LYS A 172 4.15 21.23 -1.07
CA LYS A 172 5.47 20.58 -1.07
C LYS A 172 6.27 20.92 -2.32
N GLU A 173 6.13 22.14 -2.81
CA GLU A 173 6.81 22.60 -4.05
C GLU A 173 6.59 21.59 -5.19
N ASP A 174 7.62 21.28 -5.97
CA ASP A 174 7.54 20.31 -7.07
C ASP A 174 7.10 18.91 -6.62
N TRP A 175 7.34 18.54 -5.36
CA TRP A 175 6.94 17.24 -4.81
C TRP A 175 5.42 17.05 -4.72
N THR A 176 4.65 18.14 -4.71
CA THR A 176 3.19 18.07 -4.79
C THR A 176 2.71 17.51 -6.13
N ALA A 177 3.39 17.88 -7.23
CA ALA A 177 3.01 17.50 -8.59
C ALA A 177 3.73 16.23 -9.10
N LYS A 178 4.77 15.74 -8.40
CA LYS A 178 5.52 14.55 -8.84
C LYS A 178 4.61 13.34 -9.00
N PRO A 179 4.71 12.60 -10.13
CA PRO A 179 3.83 11.48 -10.48
C PRO A 179 4.25 10.19 -9.74
N LEU A 180 4.11 10.18 -8.42
CA LEU A 180 4.56 9.09 -7.52
C LEU A 180 3.41 8.24 -6.97
N ARG A 181 2.22 8.34 -7.55
CA ARG A 181 1.07 7.47 -7.30
C ARG A 181 0.84 6.58 -8.50
N TYR A 182 0.70 5.27 -8.24
CA TYR A 182 0.49 4.23 -9.24
C TYR A 182 -0.80 3.48 -8.94
N TYR A 183 -1.60 3.16 -9.96
CA TYR A 183 -2.84 2.44 -9.76
C TYR A 183 -3.28 1.68 -11.01
N VAL A 184 -4.07 0.65 -10.80
CA VAL A 184 -4.70 -0.12 -11.87
C VAL A 184 -5.75 0.78 -12.54
N LYS A 185 -5.53 1.14 -13.81
CA LYS A 185 -6.39 2.08 -14.55
C LYS A 185 -7.82 1.55 -14.62
N GLY A 186 -8.77 2.41 -14.27
CA GLY A 186 -10.21 2.09 -14.34
C GLY A 186 -10.73 1.15 -13.26
N HIS A 187 -9.89 0.72 -12.31
CA HIS A 187 -10.30 -0.20 -11.26
C HIS A 187 -11.19 0.50 -10.21
N PRO A 188 -12.38 -0.03 -9.89
CA PRO A 188 -13.36 0.65 -9.01
C PRO A 188 -12.89 0.89 -7.58
N PHE A 189 -12.00 0.07 -7.06
CA PHE A 189 -11.45 0.23 -5.69
C PHE A 189 -10.33 1.26 -5.58
N VAL A 190 -9.84 1.85 -6.66
CA VAL A 190 -8.88 2.95 -6.61
C VAL A 190 -9.51 4.17 -5.92
N SER A 191 -8.79 4.79 -5.00
CA SER A 191 -9.32 5.92 -4.24
C SER A 191 -9.63 7.13 -5.14
N GLY A 192 -10.81 7.72 -4.97
CA GLY A 192 -11.24 8.87 -5.78
C GLY A 192 -11.59 8.57 -7.24
N MET A 193 -11.68 7.29 -7.65
CA MET A 193 -12.08 6.89 -9.00
C MET A 193 -13.50 7.39 -9.30
N LYS A 194 -13.68 8.12 -10.41
CA LYS A 194 -14.99 8.61 -10.85
C LYS A 194 -15.74 7.51 -11.58
N LYS A 195 -17.06 7.43 -11.40
CA LYS A 195 -17.89 6.39 -12.04
C LYS A 195 -17.67 6.27 -13.55
N ARG A 196 -17.48 7.40 -14.27
CA ARG A 196 -17.22 7.45 -15.71
C ARG A 196 -15.85 6.89 -16.12
N GLU A 197 -14.92 6.72 -15.19
CA GLU A 197 -13.56 6.25 -15.42
C GLU A 197 -13.42 4.75 -15.10
N ILE A 198 -14.46 4.14 -14.51
CA ILE A 198 -14.47 2.72 -14.18
C ILE A 198 -14.61 1.91 -15.47
N LEU A 199 -13.69 0.98 -15.68
CA LEU A 199 -13.67 0.05 -16.79
C LEU A 199 -14.36 -1.27 -16.42
N HIS A 200 -14.63 -2.11 -17.40
CA HIS A 200 -15.10 -3.46 -17.19
C HIS A 200 -13.98 -4.33 -16.58
N GLU A 201 -14.32 -5.36 -15.79
CA GLU A 201 -13.32 -6.20 -15.11
C GLU A 201 -12.28 -6.79 -16.07
N LYS A 202 -12.69 -7.22 -17.26
CA LYS A 202 -11.82 -7.74 -18.31
C LYS A 202 -10.85 -6.72 -18.92
N GLU A 203 -10.99 -5.45 -18.59
CA GLU A 203 -10.17 -4.37 -19.14
C GLU A 203 -9.07 -3.91 -18.16
N TYR A 204 -9.21 -4.16 -16.85
CA TYR A 204 -8.21 -3.74 -15.89
C TYR A 204 -7.31 -4.89 -15.35
N TRP A 205 -7.71 -6.16 -15.55
CA TRP A 205 -6.85 -7.33 -15.30
C TRP A 205 -6.57 -8.10 -16.58
N LEU A 206 -5.32 -8.62 -16.73
CA LEU A 206 -4.94 -9.58 -17.78
C LEU A 206 -5.31 -11.01 -17.37
#